data_e958384994f3e49d6215236bbb68ccd0
#
_entry.id   e958384994f3e49d6215236bbb68ccd0
#
_cell.length_a   1.000
_cell.length_b   1.000
_cell.length_c   1.000
_cell.angle_alpha   90.00
_cell.angle_beta   90.00
_cell.angle_gamma   90.00
#
_symmetry.space_group_name_H-M   'P 1'
#
loop_
_entity.id
_entity.type
_entity.pdbx_description
1 polymer ?
#
loop_
_entity_poly.entity_id
_entity_poly.type
_entity_poly.pdbx_seq_one_letter_code
_entity_poly.pdbx_strand_id
1 'polypeptide(L)'
;IRYRYGMFKQKIENGYQVEVPDNWLKDGNPFELRRPEYAKIVKFGGYVRVEYDEEKKKNNFIQEGYQSVRAVPFDLPILGYNNNVVNTLRVWDAEAITDFHLDSFDKGDYQKAVEQENLAKNIVDVLYPNDNHYAGKELRLKQQYFFISASVQAAVEKYKKTHSDIRKFYEKATFQLNDTHPTISIPELTRLLMKEGMDFDAAFDITRKTFNYTNHTLMSEALEKWGYDLMRS
;
A
#
# COMPACT_ATOMS: atom_id res chain seq x y z
N ILE A 1 5.42 -1.65 4.89
CA ILE A 1 6.14 -2.09 3.67
C ILE A 1 7.39 -2.87 4.08
N ARG A 2 7.72 -3.92 3.32
CA ARG A 2 8.93 -4.71 3.49
C ARG A 2 10.09 -4.05 2.72
N TYR A 3 10.65 -3.02 3.31
CA TYR A 3 11.73 -2.25 2.66
C TYR A 3 13.02 -3.03 2.53
N ARG A 4 13.59 -3.05 1.33
CA ARG A 4 14.85 -3.74 1.03
C ARG A 4 16.06 -3.05 1.68
N TYR A 5 16.09 -1.72 1.62
CA TYR A 5 17.13 -0.85 2.17
C TYR A 5 16.56 0.10 3.23
N GLY A 6 15.51 -0.33 3.94
CA GLY A 6 14.87 0.47 4.98
C GLY A 6 15.71 0.65 6.24
N MET A 7 16.72 -0.22 6.41
CA MET A 7 17.72 -0.10 7.47
C MET A 7 18.99 0.53 6.90
N PHE A 8 19.67 1.34 7.71
CA PHE A 8 20.92 1.99 7.31
C PHE A 8 22.05 1.53 8.24
N LYS A 9 23.21 1.21 7.63
CA LYS A 9 24.45 1.01 8.38
C LYS A 9 25.05 2.35 8.73
N GLN A 10 25.47 2.47 9.98
CA GLN A 10 26.19 3.64 10.47
C GLN A 10 27.70 3.40 10.31
N LYS A 11 28.39 4.32 9.65
CA LYS A 11 29.84 4.36 9.54
C LYS A 11 30.37 5.63 10.16
N ILE A 12 31.62 5.59 10.63
CA ILE A 12 32.33 6.78 11.05
C ILE A 12 33.40 7.08 10.00
N GLU A 13 33.27 8.22 9.33
CA GLU A 13 34.24 8.70 8.32
C GLU A 13 34.70 10.11 8.70
N ASN A 14 36.00 10.30 8.88
CA ASN A 14 36.58 11.58 9.30
C ASN A 14 35.97 12.16 10.60
N GLY A 15 35.55 11.29 11.53
CA GLY A 15 34.92 11.69 12.78
C GLY A 15 33.43 12.01 12.70
N TYR A 16 32.80 11.86 11.53
CA TYR A 16 31.37 12.07 11.31
C TYR A 16 30.65 10.76 11.08
N GLN A 17 29.40 10.71 11.54
CA GLN A 17 28.49 9.60 11.26
C GLN A 17 28.00 9.70 9.82
N VAL A 18 28.14 8.62 9.06
CA VAL A 18 27.65 8.49 7.69
C VAL A 18 26.74 7.29 7.58
N GLU A 19 25.54 7.50 7.03
CA GLU A 19 24.57 6.44 6.78
C GLU A 19 24.79 5.85 5.38
N VAL A 20 24.82 4.52 5.30
CA VAL A 20 24.93 3.79 4.04
C VAL A 20 23.82 2.72 3.95
N PRO A 21 23.36 2.37 2.73
CA PRO A 21 22.34 1.35 2.56
C PRO A 21 22.77 0.01 3.19
N ASP A 22 21.84 -0.63 3.89
CA ASP A 22 22.01 -1.98 4.40
C ASP A 22 21.09 -2.96 3.66
N ASN A 23 21.63 -3.81 2.80
CA ASN A 23 20.90 -4.87 2.15
C ASN A 23 20.65 -6.03 3.12
N TRP A 24 19.89 -5.78 4.16
CA TRP A 24 19.63 -6.69 5.28
C TRP A 24 18.82 -7.94 4.88
N LEU A 25 18.10 -7.86 3.74
CA LEU A 25 17.30 -8.97 3.20
C LEU A 25 18.03 -9.85 2.18
N LYS A 26 19.30 -9.61 1.90
CA LYS A 26 20.06 -10.33 0.85
C LYS A 26 20.07 -11.85 1.06
N ASP A 27 20.09 -12.29 2.31
CA ASP A 27 20.11 -13.71 2.70
C ASP A 27 18.73 -14.21 3.17
N GLY A 28 17.67 -13.41 2.95
CA GLY A 28 16.31 -13.69 3.44
C GLY A 28 16.13 -13.38 4.92
N ASN A 29 14.93 -13.66 5.43
CA ASN A 29 14.58 -13.53 6.84
C ASN A 29 13.86 -14.82 7.30
N PRO A 30 14.46 -15.63 8.19
CA PRO A 30 13.86 -16.91 8.61
C PRO A 30 12.61 -16.74 9.49
N PHE A 31 12.35 -15.54 10.00
CA PHE A 31 11.20 -15.26 10.88
C PHE A 31 9.94 -14.82 10.12
N GLU A 32 10.02 -14.65 8.82
CA GLU A 32 8.89 -14.22 8.01
C GLU A 32 8.39 -15.33 7.06
N LEU A 33 7.08 -15.37 6.87
CA LEU A 33 6.39 -16.30 5.99
C LEU A 33 5.80 -15.54 4.81
N ARG A 34 6.28 -15.83 3.60
CA ARG A 34 5.69 -15.28 2.37
C ARG A 34 4.33 -15.94 2.11
N ARG A 35 3.29 -15.14 1.90
CA ARG A 35 1.89 -15.57 1.75
C ARG A 35 1.29 -15.14 0.39
N PRO A 36 1.76 -15.69 -0.72
CA PRO A 36 1.32 -15.27 -2.07
C PRO A 36 -0.17 -15.51 -2.32
N GLU A 37 -0.80 -16.41 -1.59
CA GLU A 37 -2.24 -16.71 -1.65
C GLU A 37 -3.11 -15.56 -1.12
N TYR A 38 -2.53 -14.60 -0.40
CA TYR A 38 -3.20 -13.40 0.08
C TYR A 38 -2.77 -12.14 -0.65
N ALA A 39 -2.07 -12.29 -1.78
CA ALA A 39 -1.62 -11.15 -2.57
C ALA A 39 -2.80 -10.27 -3.05
N LYS A 40 -2.54 -8.98 -3.22
CA LYS A 40 -3.49 -7.97 -3.70
C LYS A 40 -2.94 -7.24 -4.90
N ILE A 41 -3.82 -6.79 -5.78
CA ILE A 41 -3.44 -5.91 -6.88
C ILE A 41 -3.66 -4.47 -6.43
N VAL A 42 -2.61 -3.67 -6.51
CA VAL A 42 -2.66 -2.22 -6.26
C VAL A 42 -2.46 -1.49 -7.58
N LYS A 43 -3.33 -0.52 -7.86
CA LYS A 43 -3.38 0.24 -9.11
C LYS A 43 -2.97 1.68 -8.84
N PHE A 44 -2.14 2.24 -9.72
CA PHE A 44 -1.65 3.62 -9.61
C PHE A 44 -1.97 4.41 -10.88
N GLY A 45 -2.33 5.67 -10.69
CA GLY A 45 -2.55 6.61 -11.79
C GLY A 45 -3.71 6.23 -12.70
N GLY A 46 -3.65 6.73 -13.92
CA GLY A 46 -4.73 6.59 -14.89
C GLY A 46 -5.79 7.67 -14.74
N TYR A 47 -6.99 7.36 -15.19
CA TYR A 47 -8.15 8.24 -15.09
C TYR A 47 -9.39 7.46 -14.74
N VAL A 48 -10.40 8.14 -14.21
CA VAL A 48 -11.69 7.53 -13.88
C VAL A 48 -12.70 7.89 -14.95
N ARG A 49 -13.20 6.87 -15.65
CA ARG A 49 -14.34 6.98 -16.54
C ARG A 49 -15.62 6.71 -15.74
N VAL A 50 -16.61 7.56 -15.93
CA VAL A 50 -17.92 7.43 -15.27
C VAL A 50 -18.91 6.92 -16.28
N GLU A 51 -19.56 5.80 -15.96
CA GLU A 51 -20.68 5.23 -16.72
C GLU A 51 -21.94 5.23 -15.85
N TYR A 52 -23.03 5.75 -16.39
CA TYR A 52 -24.32 5.66 -15.72
C TYR A 52 -24.97 4.30 -16.00
N ASP A 53 -25.30 3.58 -14.93
CA ASP A 53 -26.02 2.30 -14.99
C ASP A 53 -27.52 2.59 -14.88
N GLU A 54 -28.24 2.51 -16.01
CA GLU A 54 -29.67 2.81 -16.10
C GLU A 54 -30.54 1.85 -15.24
N GLU A 55 -30.14 0.59 -15.13
CA GLU A 55 -30.89 -0.40 -14.35
C GLU A 55 -30.78 -0.13 -12.85
N LYS A 56 -29.58 0.18 -12.39
CA LYS A 56 -29.28 0.44 -10.98
C LYS A 56 -29.42 1.91 -10.58
N LYS A 57 -29.67 2.80 -11.57
CA LYS A 57 -29.78 4.26 -11.38
C LYS A 57 -28.60 4.85 -10.60
N LYS A 58 -27.38 4.43 -10.95
CA LYS A 58 -26.14 4.87 -10.27
C LYS A 58 -24.97 5.02 -11.25
N ASN A 59 -23.99 5.82 -10.84
CA ASN A 59 -22.73 5.94 -11.54
C ASN A 59 -21.80 4.78 -11.18
N ASN A 60 -21.23 4.15 -12.19
CA ASN A 60 -20.09 3.23 -12.06
C ASN A 60 -18.80 3.99 -12.36
N PHE A 61 -17.83 3.87 -11.47
CA PHE A 61 -16.52 4.51 -11.60
C PHE A 61 -15.50 3.46 -12.03
N ILE A 62 -14.97 3.62 -13.25
CA ILE A 62 -14.05 2.67 -13.87
C ILE A 62 -12.68 3.32 -14.01
N GLN A 63 -11.67 2.77 -13.34
CA GLN A 63 -10.29 3.25 -13.49
C GLN A 63 -9.67 2.61 -14.72
N GLU A 64 -9.11 3.43 -15.62
CA GLU A 64 -8.45 3.04 -16.88
C GLU A 64 -7.06 3.66 -16.98
N GLY A 65 -6.19 3.08 -17.83
CA GLY A 65 -4.82 3.60 -18.05
C GLY A 65 -3.90 3.52 -16.85
N TYR A 66 -4.22 2.70 -15.85
CA TYR A 66 -3.45 2.56 -14.61
C TYR A 66 -2.23 1.65 -14.80
N GLN A 67 -1.21 1.90 -13.99
CA GLN A 67 -0.15 0.94 -13.69
C GLN A 67 -0.56 0.09 -12.49
N SER A 68 -0.10 -1.15 -12.43
CA SER A 68 -0.43 -2.01 -11.30
C SER A 68 0.74 -2.87 -10.84
N VAL A 69 0.77 -3.15 -9.55
CA VAL A 69 1.72 -4.06 -8.92
C VAL A 69 0.99 -5.09 -8.07
N ARG A 70 1.62 -6.22 -7.86
CA ARG A 70 1.15 -7.26 -6.97
C ARG A 70 1.76 -7.04 -5.59
N ALA A 71 0.94 -6.72 -4.60
CA ALA A 71 1.33 -6.63 -3.21
C ALA A 71 1.28 -8.02 -2.59
N VAL A 72 2.41 -8.55 -2.18
CA VAL A 72 2.54 -9.89 -1.57
C VAL A 72 2.85 -9.74 -0.09
N PRO A 73 2.01 -10.29 0.81
CA PRO A 73 2.25 -10.19 2.24
C PRO A 73 3.31 -11.16 2.73
N PHE A 74 4.08 -10.68 3.69
CA PHE A 74 4.98 -11.45 4.53
C PHE A 74 4.52 -11.31 5.98
N ASP A 75 4.27 -12.42 6.63
CA ASP A 75 3.75 -12.49 8.00
C ASP A 75 4.84 -12.90 8.97
N LEU A 76 5.02 -12.08 10.02
CA LEU A 76 5.88 -12.38 11.15
C LEU A 76 4.99 -12.72 12.35
N PRO A 77 5.10 -13.94 12.93
CA PRO A 77 4.34 -14.30 14.12
C PRO A 77 4.90 -13.59 15.34
N ILE A 78 4.02 -12.92 16.08
CA ILE A 78 4.34 -12.25 17.36
C ILE A 78 3.68 -13.02 18.49
N LEU A 79 4.50 -13.74 19.22
CA LEU A 79 4.04 -14.61 20.31
C LEU A 79 3.64 -13.80 21.54
N GLY A 80 2.51 -14.14 22.13
CA GLY A 80 2.11 -13.62 23.41
C GLY A 80 2.94 -14.22 24.56
N TYR A 81 3.22 -13.42 25.60
CA TYR A 81 3.97 -13.89 26.76
C TYR A 81 3.12 -14.86 27.59
N ASN A 82 3.62 -16.07 27.76
CA ASN A 82 3.05 -17.13 28.58
C ASN A 82 1.54 -17.42 28.33
N ASN A 83 1.11 -17.36 27.07
CA ASN A 83 -0.25 -17.67 26.62
C ASN A 83 -0.24 -18.26 25.22
N ASN A 84 -1.42 -18.67 24.72
CA ASN A 84 -1.58 -19.29 23.40
C ASN A 84 -1.94 -18.27 22.29
N VAL A 85 -1.71 -16.98 22.49
CA VAL A 85 -2.01 -15.93 21.53
C VAL A 85 -0.82 -15.74 20.60
N VAL A 86 -1.08 -15.73 19.30
CA VAL A 86 -0.10 -15.37 18.27
C VAL A 86 -0.71 -14.27 17.40
N ASN A 87 -0.15 -13.07 17.50
CA ASN A 87 -0.50 -11.96 16.63
C ASN A 87 0.35 -12.00 15.36
N THR A 88 -0.07 -11.28 14.32
CA THR A 88 0.63 -11.22 13.05
C THR A 88 1.09 -9.80 12.79
N LEU A 89 2.39 -9.60 12.64
CA LEU A 89 2.92 -8.42 11.99
C LEU A 89 3.01 -8.71 10.49
N ARG A 90 2.17 -8.04 9.70
CA ARG A 90 2.15 -8.18 8.24
C ARG A 90 2.85 -7.02 7.58
N VAL A 91 3.81 -7.32 6.73
CA VAL A 91 4.46 -6.36 5.84
C VAL A 91 4.20 -6.76 4.38
N TRP A 92 4.27 -5.79 3.47
CA TRP A 92 3.96 -5.98 2.06
C TRP A 92 5.21 -5.77 1.20
N ASP A 93 5.50 -6.73 0.35
CA ASP A 93 6.47 -6.64 -0.75
C ASP A 93 5.75 -6.40 -2.07
N ALA A 94 6.42 -5.78 -3.03
CA ALA A 94 5.88 -5.50 -4.35
C ALA A 94 6.53 -6.38 -5.42
N GLU A 95 5.70 -7.02 -6.23
CA GLU A 95 6.11 -7.85 -7.35
C GLU A 95 5.47 -7.35 -8.65
N ALA A 96 6.14 -7.53 -9.77
CA ALA A 96 5.55 -7.30 -11.08
C ALA A 96 4.33 -8.21 -11.30
N ILE A 97 3.34 -7.73 -12.06
CA ILE A 97 2.15 -8.52 -12.41
C ILE A 97 2.43 -9.39 -13.63
N THR A 98 3.18 -8.85 -14.59
CA THR A 98 3.59 -9.56 -15.79
C THR A 98 5.00 -10.09 -15.62
N ASP A 99 5.22 -11.27 -16.12
CA ASP A 99 6.55 -11.84 -16.22
C ASP A 99 7.44 -11.00 -17.17
N PHE A 100 8.71 -11.30 -17.15
CA PHE A 100 9.72 -10.71 -17.99
C PHE A 100 9.30 -10.66 -19.48
N HIS A 101 9.41 -9.48 -20.13
CA HIS A 101 9.05 -9.29 -21.52
C HIS A 101 10.14 -9.81 -22.46
N LEU A 102 10.13 -11.11 -22.74
CA LEU A 102 11.09 -11.78 -23.58
C LEU A 102 11.20 -11.14 -24.98
N ASP A 103 10.08 -10.81 -25.63
CA ASP A 103 10.07 -10.16 -26.94
C ASP A 103 10.80 -8.82 -26.99
N SER A 104 10.73 -8.05 -25.91
CA SER A 104 11.48 -6.78 -25.81
C SER A 104 12.95 -7.03 -25.58
N PHE A 105 13.30 -8.01 -24.78
CA PHE A 105 14.68 -8.41 -24.54
C PHE A 105 15.36 -8.90 -25.83
N ASP A 106 14.70 -9.77 -26.58
CA ASP A 106 15.20 -10.31 -27.86
C ASP A 106 15.41 -9.22 -28.93
N LYS A 107 14.64 -8.13 -28.83
CA LYS A 107 14.80 -6.94 -29.70
C LYS A 107 15.86 -5.95 -29.21
N GLY A 108 16.55 -6.26 -28.10
CA GLY A 108 17.57 -5.39 -27.49
C GLY A 108 17.00 -4.24 -26.63
N ASP A 109 15.69 -4.19 -26.40
CA ASP A 109 15.05 -3.22 -25.50
C ASP A 109 15.04 -3.76 -24.05
N TYR A 110 16.22 -3.82 -23.46
CA TYR A 110 16.42 -4.40 -22.12
C TYR A 110 15.74 -3.59 -21.03
N GLN A 111 15.59 -2.26 -21.19
CA GLN A 111 14.92 -1.42 -20.19
C GLN A 111 13.42 -1.73 -20.14
N LYS A 112 12.79 -1.86 -21.29
CA LYS A 112 11.37 -2.23 -21.38
C LYS A 112 11.11 -3.64 -20.88
N ALA A 113 12.05 -4.56 -21.08
CA ALA A 113 11.94 -5.94 -20.64
C ALA A 113 11.81 -6.06 -19.10
N VAL A 114 12.35 -5.11 -18.33
CA VAL A 114 12.34 -5.10 -16.85
C VAL A 114 11.57 -3.92 -16.25
N GLU A 115 10.82 -3.17 -17.05
CA GLU A 115 10.13 -1.95 -16.61
C GLU A 115 9.16 -2.21 -15.45
N GLN A 116 8.36 -3.27 -15.54
CA GLN A 116 7.39 -3.64 -14.51
C GLN A 116 8.08 -4.11 -13.22
N GLU A 117 9.18 -4.82 -13.35
CA GLU A 117 9.97 -5.22 -12.19
C GLU A 117 10.59 -4.02 -11.48
N ASN A 118 11.11 -3.05 -12.26
CA ASN A 118 11.68 -1.83 -11.71
C ASN A 118 10.63 -0.97 -11.01
N LEU A 119 9.41 -0.86 -11.58
CA LEU A 119 8.30 -0.18 -10.94
C LEU A 119 7.99 -0.80 -9.55
N ALA A 120 7.86 -2.12 -9.49
CA ALA A 120 7.59 -2.82 -8.24
C ALA A 120 8.73 -2.62 -7.23
N LYS A 121 9.99 -2.80 -7.65
CA LYS A 121 11.16 -2.64 -6.78
C LYS A 121 11.26 -1.23 -6.19
N ASN A 122 11.06 -0.19 -6.99
CA ASN A 122 11.15 1.19 -6.51
C ASN A 122 10.21 1.48 -5.33
N ILE A 123 9.02 0.86 -5.32
CA ILE A 123 8.04 1.05 -4.22
C ILE A 123 8.58 0.52 -2.89
N VAL A 124 9.37 -0.55 -2.90
CA VAL A 124 9.81 -1.26 -1.69
C VAL A 124 11.32 -1.18 -1.43
N ASP A 125 12.08 -0.45 -2.25
CA ASP A 125 13.54 -0.40 -2.07
C ASP A 125 13.93 0.45 -0.86
N VAL A 126 13.47 1.68 -0.75
CA VAL A 126 13.98 2.66 0.23
C VAL A 126 12.86 3.29 1.04
N LEU A 127 12.99 3.25 2.37
CA LEU A 127 12.14 4.01 3.29
C LEU A 127 12.49 5.50 3.21
N TYR A 128 11.48 6.36 3.15
CA TYR A 128 11.62 7.82 3.07
C TYR A 128 12.54 8.28 1.94
N PRO A 129 12.20 8.00 0.67
CA PRO A 129 12.97 8.54 -0.44
C PRO A 129 12.96 10.08 -0.39
N ASN A 130 14.02 10.69 -0.91
CA ASN A 130 14.12 12.15 -0.99
C ASN A 130 12.96 12.73 -1.80
N ASP A 131 12.18 13.63 -1.21
CA ASP A 131 10.99 14.25 -1.78
C ASP A 131 11.16 15.76 -2.10
N ASN A 132 12.39 16.23 -2.22
CA ASN A 132 12.68 17.58 -2.68
C ASN A 132 12.33 17.81 -4.16
N HIS A 133 11.99 16.76 -4.90
CA HIS A 133 11.59 16.79 -6.31
C HIS A 133 10.29 16.02 -6.52
N TYR A 134 9.61 16.28 -7.65
CA TYR A 134 8.30 15.70 -7.96
C TYR A 134 8.28 14.17 -7.93
N ALA A 135 9.26 13.53 -8.59
CA ALA A 135 9.34 12.05 -8.62
C ALA A 135 9.48 11.42 -7.22
N GLY A 136 10.19 12.07 -6.30
CA GLY A 136 10.30 11.60 -4.93
C GLY A 136 8.99 11.73 -4.15
N LYS A 137 8.25 12.85 -4.35
CA LYS A 137 6.89 13.02 -3.77
C LYS A 137 5.93 11.98 -4.32
N GLU A 138 5.94 11.75 -5.62
CA GLU A 138 5.13 10.71 -6.28
C GLU A 138 5.44 9.32 -5.71
N LEU A 139 6.73 8.97 -5.59
CA LEU A 139 7.14 7.68 -5.03
C LEU A 139 6.67 7.53 -3.57
N ARG A 140 6.81 8.55 -2.72
CA ARG A 140 6.31 8.52 -1.33
C ARG A 140 4.80 8.30 -1.29
N LEU A 141 4.04 9.01 -2.12
CA LEU A 141 2.60 8.83 -2.18
C LEU A 141 2.23 7.41 -2.68
N LYS A 142 2.94 6.90 -3.69
CA LYS A 142 2.78 5.51 -4.15
C LYS A 142 3.08 4.49 -3.06
N GLN A 143 4.12 4.70 -2.24
CA GLN A 143 4.43 3.84 -1.10
C GLN A 143 3.29 3.82 -0.07
N GLN A 144 2.78 4.99 0.30
CA GLN A 144 1.66 5.09 1.25
C GLN A 144 0.41 4.39 0.69
N TYR A 145 0.04 4.69 -0.54
CA TYR A 145 -1.13 4.08 -1.17
C TYR A 145 -0.97 2.56 -1.35
N PHE A 146 0.22 2.09 -1.75
CA PHE A 146 0.54 0.67 -1.85
C PHE A 146 0.26 -0.08 -0.56
N PHE A 147 0.82 0.41 0.54
CA PHE A 147 0.64 -0.17 1.87
C PHE A 147 -0.83 -0.20 2.29
N ILE A 148 -1.50 0.93 2.12
CA ILE A 148 -2.88 1.11 2.58
C ILE A 148 -3.86 0.29 1.75
N SER A 149 -3.78 0.37 0.43
CA SER A 149 -4.69 -0.35 -0.46
C SER A 149 -4.59 -1.85 -0.25
N ALA A 150 -3.38 -2.40 -0.16
CA ALA A 150 -3.17 -3.83 0.12
C ALA A 150 -3.77 -4.23 1.48
N SER A 151 -3.55 -3.42 2.52
CA SER A 151 -4.02 -3.72 3.89
C SER A 151 -5.53 -3.66 4.01
N VAL A 152 -6.17 -2.63 3.46
CA VAL A 152 -7.63 -2.46 3.52
C VAL A 152 -8.33 -3.52 2.67
N GLN A 153 -7.85 -3.82 1.46
CA GLN A 153 -8.36 -4.92 0.64
C GLN A 153 -8.32 -6.25 1.40
N ALA A 154 -7.18 -6.56 2.05
CA ALA A 154 -7.02 -7.79 2.81
C ALA A 154 -8.01 -7.88 3.99
N ALA A 155 -8.28 -6.76 4.68
CA ALA A 155 -9.23 -6.72 5.77
C ALA A 155 -10.67 -6.93 5.29
N VAL A 156 -11.07 -6.26 4.21
CA VAL A 156 -12.40 -6.43 3.60
C VAL A 156 -12.62 -7.86 3.13
N GLU A 157 -11.63 -8.45 2.46
CA GLU A 157 -11.72 -9.85 2.03
C GLU A 157 -11.78 -10.83 3.21
N LYS A 158 -10.98 -10.59 4.25
CA LYS A 158 -11.01 -11.41 5.47
C LYS A 158 -12.39 -11.38 6.10
N TYR A 159 -13.00 -10.20 6.20
CA TYR A 159 -14.34 -10.04 6.72
C TYR A 159 -15.38 -10.83 5.89
N LYS A 160 -15.35 -10.68 4.58
CA LYS A 160 -16.30 -11.33 3.65
C LYS A 160 -16.24 -12.87 3.68
N LYS A 161 -15.14 -13.47 4.13
CA LYS A 161 -15.04 -14.93 4.29
C LYS A 161 -15.97 -15.50 5.36
N THR A 162 -16.33 -14.70 6.35
CA THR A 162 -17.06 -15.16 7.54
C THR A 162 -18.34 -14.35 7.80
N HIS A 163 -18.56 -13.25 7.08
CA HIS A 163 -19.69 -12.35 7.26
C HIS A 163 -20.27 -11.95 5.89
N SER A 164 -21.59 -12.03 5.76
CA SER A 164 -22.30 -11.72 4.52
C SER A 164 -22.69 -10.25 4.37
N ASP A 165 -22.93 -9.54 5.47
CA ASP A 165 -23.37 -8.14 5.46
C ASP A 165 -22.20 -7.18 5.68
N ILE A 166 -21.66 -6.65 4.59
CA ILE A 166 -20.53 -5.72 4.63
C ILE A 166 -20.85 -4.38 5.34
N ARG A 167 -22.14 -4.03 5.50
CA ARG A 167 -22.55 -2.82 6.22
C ARG A 167 -22.21 -2.88 7.72
N LYS A 168 -21.96 -4.07 8.24
CA LYS A 168 -21.54 -4.30 9.62
C LYS A 168 -20.02 -4.45 9.79
N PHE A 169 -19.25 -4.06 8.77
CA PHE A 169 -17.80 -4.18 8.78
C PHE A 169 -17.16 -3.54 10.02
N TYR A 170 -17.62 -2.34 10.41
CA TYR A 170 -17.13 -1.60 11.57
C TYR A 170 -17.34 -2.31 12.92
N GLU A 171 -18.28 -3.27 13.01
CA GLU A 171 -18.51 -4.05 14.25
C GLU A 171 -17.39 -5.10 14.51
N LYS A 172 -16.66 -5.47 13.47
CA LYS A 172 -15.66 -6.55 13.48
C LYS A 172 -14.26 -6.11 13.06
N ALA A 173 -14.12 -4.94 12.49
CA ALA A 173 -12.86 -4.40 12.03
C ALA A 173 -12.68 -2.98 12.54
N THR A 174 -11.53 -2.72 13.13
CA THR A 174 -11.10 -1.39 13.53
C THR A 174 -9.64 -1.18 13.14
N PHE A 175 -9.29 0.04 12.75
CA PHE A 175 -7.94 0.42 12.42
C PHE A 175 -7.51 1.58 13.31
N GLN A 176 -6.32 1.46 13.88
CA GLN A 176 -5.64 2.56 14.53
C GLN A 176 -4.61 3.12 13.56
N LEU A 177 -4.82 4.34 13.09
CA LEU A 177 -3.90 5.04 12.20
C LEU A 177 -2.88 5.82 13.04
N ASN A 178 -1.61 5.53 12.83
CA ASN A 178 -0.52 6.25 13.47
C ASN A 178 0.04 7.29 12.50
N ASP A 179 -0.15 8.57 12.85
CA ASP A 179 0.27 9.74 12.07
C ASP A 179 -0.43 9.88 10.70
N THR A 180 0.03 10.82 9.87
CA THR A 180 -0.62 11.20 8.60
C THR A 180 -0.40 10.19 7.48
N HIS A 181 0.69 9.42 7.52
CA HIS A 181 1.09 8.49 6.46
C HIS A 181 -0.01 7.48 6.04
N PRO A 182 -0.78 6.86 6.98
CA PRO A 182 -1.83 5.92 6.62
C PRO A 182 -3.22 6.55 6.40
N THR A 183 -3.39 7.87 6.47
CA THR A 183 -4.72 8.51 6.43
C THR A 183 -5.46 8.34 5.10
N ILE A 184 -4.74 8.10 4.01
CA ILE A 184 -5.33 7.77 2.70
C ILE A 184 -6.15 6.47 2.72
N SER A 185 -6.06 5.68 3.80
CA SER A 185 -6.93 4.52 4.05
C SER A 185 -8.40 4.88 4.18
N ILE A 186 -8.70 6.10 4.63
CA ILE A 186 -10.08 6.58 4.80
C ILE A 186 -10.81 6.63 3.45
N PRO A 187 -10.33 7.38 2.44
CA PRO A 187 -10.94 7.35 1.12
C PRO A 187 -10.85 5.97 0.45
N GLU A 188 -9.80 5.17 0.69
CA GLU A 188 -9.67 3.85 0.08
C GLU A 188 -10.74 2.87 0.60
N LEU A 189 -11.01 2.82 1.91
CA LEU A 189 -12.10 1.98 2.43
C LEU A 189 -13.45 2.45 1.90
N THR A 190 -13.70 3.76 1.88
CA THR A 190 -14.94 4.33 1.32
C THR A 190 -15.12 3.88 -0.13
N ARG A 191 -14.07 4.00 -0.96
CA ARG A 191 -14.08 3.56 -2.36
C ARG A 191 -14.39 2.06 -2.49
N LEU A 192 -13.79 1.22 -1.66
CA LEU A 192 -14.03 -0.23 -1.69
C LEU A 192 -15.46 -0.58 -1.29
N LEU A 193 -16.01 0.09 -0.28
CA LEU A 193 -17.42 -0.10 0.12
C LEU A 193 -18.40 0.38 -0.96
N MET A 194 -18.09 1.49 -1.64
CA MET A 194 -18.88 1.93 -2.80
C MET A 194 -18.84 0.90 -3.94
N LYS A 195 -17.70 0.24 -4.16
CA LYS A 195 -17.57 -0.85 -5.13
C LYS A 195 -18.43 -2.07 -4.75
N GLU A 196 -18.69 -2.30 -3.46
CA GLU A 196 -19.64 -3.32 -2.97
C GLU A 196 -21.11 -2.90 -3.16
N GLY A 197 -21.38 -1.73 -3.74
CA GLY A 197 -22.71 -1.26 -4.14
C GLY A 197 -23.35 -0.21 -3.24
N MET A 198 -22.62 0.30 -2.24
CA MET A 198 -23.10 1.38 -1.37
C MET A 198 -23.02 2.73 -2.06
N ASP A 199 -23.89 3.65 -1.67
CA ASP A 199 -23.69 5.07 -1.93
C ASP A 199 -22.56 5.64 -1.06
N PHE A 200 -22.14 6.86 -1.38
CA PHE A 200 -21.03 7.51 -0.68
C PHE A 200 -21.32 7.70 0.81
N ASP A 201 -22.50 8.19 1.18
CA ASP A 201 -22.83 8.53 2.56
C ASP A 201 -22.84 7.29 3.46
N ALA A 202 -23.46 6.20 2.99
CA ALA A 202 -23.46 4.92 3.70
C ALA A 202 -22.03 4.33 3.83
N ALA A 203 -21.26 4.37 2.76
CA ALA A 203 -19.87 3.89 2.78
C ALA A 203 -18.99 4.73 3.72
N PHE A 204 -19.14 6.05 3.69
CA PHE A 204 -18.39 6.96 4.54
C PHE A 204 -18.76 6.85 6.03
N ASP A 205 -20.04 6.63 6.35
CA ASP A 205 -20.46 6.39 7.74
C ASP A 205 -19.82 5.13 8.35
N ILE A 206 -19.75 4.05 7.58
CA ILE A 206 -19.02 2.83 7.99
C ILE A 206 -17.53 3.12 8.18
N THR A 207 -16.92 3.84 7.23
CA THR A 207 -15.52 4.23 7.29
C THR A 207 -15.20 5.02 8.56
N ARG A 208 -16.01 6.03 8.89
CA ARG A 208 -15.87 6.82 10.11
C ARG A 208 -15.91 5.99 11.41
N LYS A 209 -16.71 4.94 11.43
CA LYS A 209 -16.83 4.02 12.57
C LYS A 209 -15.68 3.00 12.64
N THR A 210 -14.94 2.84 11.54
CA THR A 210 -13.88 1.84 11.43
C THR A 210 -12.51 2.38 11.82
N PHE A 211 -12.23 3.66 11.56
CA PHE A 211 -10.91 4.26 11.76
C PHE A 211 -10.81 5.10 13.02
N ASN A 212 -9.66 4.95 13.70
CA ASN A 212 -9.20 5.81 14.78
C ASN A 212 -7.84 6.38 14.40
N TYR A 213 -7.52 7.58 14.88
CA TYR A 213 -6.31 8.29 14.50
C TYR A 213 -5.53 8.78 15.71
N THR A 214 -4.21 8.64 15.68
CA THR A 214 -3.30 9.24 16.65
C THR A 214 -2.29 10.12 15.91
N ASN A 215 -2.23 11.39 16.28
CA ASN A 215 -1.19 12.30 15.81
C ASN A 215 0.05 12.19 16.71
N HIS A 216 1.23 12.00 16.09
CA HIS A 216 2.52 11.95 16.76
C HIS A 216 3.36 13.21 16.54
N THR A 217 2.90 14.13 15.68
CA THR A 217 3.68 15.28 15.20
C THR A 217 3.08 16.58 15.69
N LEU A 218 3.89 17.41 16.38
CA LEU A 218 3.48 18.74 16.83
C LEU A 218 3.86 19.84 15.83
N MET A 219 4.90 19.63 15.04
CA MET A 219 5.45 20.63 14.12
C MET A 219 4.68 20.63 12.80
N SER A 220 4.17 21.77 12.39
CA SER A 220 3.34 21.91 11.19
C SER A 220 4.07 21.56 9.89
N GLU A 221 5.39 21.75 9.84
CA GLU A 221 6.24 21.38 8.70
C GLU A 221 6.38 19.86 8.50
N ALA A 222 6.17 19.07 9.55
CA ALA A 222 6.19 17.62 9.47
C ALA A 222 4.83 17.01 9.07
N LEU A 223 3.77 17.84 9.00
CA LEU A 223 2.49 17.42 8.45
C LEU A 223 2.57 17.34 6.93
N GLU A 224 2.23 16.22 6.36
CA GLU A 224 2.27 16.04 4.92
C GLU A 224 1.26 16.91 4.18
N LYS A 225 1.71 17.52 3.09
CA LYS A 225 0.90 18.30 2.18
C LYS A 225 1.14 17.81 0.76
N TRP A 226 0.09 17.30 0.13
CA TRP A 226 0.13 16.83 -1.24
C TRP A 226 -0.49 17.85 -2.19
N GLY A 227 0.18 18.14 -3.30
CA GLY A 227 -0.39 18.98 -4.35
C GLY A 227 -1.61 18.30 -4.99
N TYR A 228 -2.60 19.10 -5.36
CA TYR A 228 -3.83 18.60 -5.97
C TYR A 228 -3.56 17.78 -7.25
N ASP A 229 -2.64 18.26 -8.09
CA ASP A 229 -2.30 17.57 -9.34
C ASP A 229 -1.69 16.18 -9.10
N LEU A 230 -0.85 16.06 -8.06
CA LEU A 230 -0.28 14.76 -7.67
C LEU A 230 -1.34 13.79 -7.14
N MET A 231 -2.31 14.30 -6.38
CA MET A 231 -3.41 13.46 -5.86
C MET A 231 -4.40 13.04 -6.94
N ARG A 232 -4.48 13.80 -8.05
CA ARG A 232 -5.37 13.53 -9.18
C ARG A 232 -4.74 12.61 -10.21
N SER A 233 -3.41 12.58 -10.32
CA SER A 233 -2.67 11.74 -11.25
C SER A 233 -2.71 10.27 -10.80
#